data_eb3d8930c08fbbf1c95189b177b4f71b
#
_entry.id   eb3d8930c08fbbf1c95189b177b4f71b
#
_cell.length_a   1.000
_cell.length_b   1.000
_cell.length_c   1.000
_cell.angle_alpha   90.00
_cell.angle_beta   90.00
_cell.angle_gamma   90.00
#
_symmetry.space_group_name_H-M   'P 1'
#
loop_
_entity.id
_entity.type
_entity.pdbx_description
1 polymer ?
#
loop_
_entity_poly.entity_id
_entity_poly.type
_entity_poly.pdbx_seq_one_letter_code
_entity_poly.pdbx_strand_id
1 'polypeptide(L)'
;MRMFVRAPFATILLAACGSPPEAACPVVPAPAPAPAPVTVAAASSSAAPVSTPPAAPPAPATPDVIIVSVTNSASFARTKESITLTEAELKKLAPSLELKKTLVFDATGAPVLSQIAAASAGADPSELVFQGDFIAGETKSFRLRAGERTLPPTAAYQVYGRFVRERHDDFAWENDLVAHRMYGPDLETTKKEPLVSSGIDVWAKRVPRLLVNEWYMTDDYHQDHGDGADFYSVGKTRGCGGDGFWVKDKLSVSRNFTTSRVLANGPIRLIFELDYAPWDAGGTKVSETKRVTLDAGTFFNRIESSFSAKKSLPVAIGIAKHAGAAEAVDAATASLRVWEPADHKEGNYGCAIVLPPGSTGTQQQTDDNYLFVTTSKPSEPLRYYVGSTWDRAGHVTSAEAWAEAIQKFDARLAAPLKVALAAGPGAR
;
A
#
# COMPACT_ATOMS: atom_id res chain seq x y z
N MET A 1 50.88 1.70 -47.20
CA MET A 1 52.16 2.09 -46.56
C MET A 1 51.92 2.09 -45.05
N ARG A 2 52.55 1.14 -44.38
CA ARG A 2 52.41 0.83 -42.94
C ARG A 2 53.15 1.86 -42.10
N MET A 3 52.57 2.28 -40.96
CA MET A 3 53.40 2.77 -39.87
C MET A 3 52.78 2.41 -38.58
N PHE A 4 53.35 1.43 -37.88
CA PHE A 4 53.10 1.04 -36.49
C PHE A 4 53.88 2.01 -35.59
N VAL A 5 53.20 2.58 -34.59
CA VAL A 5 53.87 3.26 -33.47
C VAL A 5 53.58 2.46 -32.20
N ARG A 6 54.61 1.89 -31.61
CA ARG A 6 54.64 1.22 -30.31
C ARG A 6 54.79 2.28 -29.22
N ALA A 7 53.99 2.21 -28.19
CA ALA A 7 54.19 2.92 -26.92
C ALA A 7 54.87 1.99 -25.89
N PRO A 8 55.73 2.52 -24.99
CA PRO A 8 56.52 1.70 -24.08
C PRO A 8 55.81 1.30 -22.81
N PHE A 9 56.11 0.11 -22.34
CA PHE A 9 55.75 -0.41 -21.01
C PHE A 9 56.47 0.39 -19.92
N ALA A 10 55.72 0.93 -18.96
CA ALA A 10 56.27 1.43 -17.69
C ALA A 10 56.14 0.36 -16.62
N THR A 11 57.28 -0.11 -16.14
CA THR A 11 57.42 -1.05 -15.01
C THR A 11 57.22 -0.27 -13.72
N ILE A 12 56.19 -0.58 -12.96
CA ILE A 12 55.99 -0.03 -11.61
C ILE A 12 56.58 -1.02 -10.59
N LEU A 13 57.57 -0.55 -9.83
CA LEU A 13 58.14 -1.24 -8.69
C LEU A 13 57.10 -1.37 -7.57
N LEU A 14 56.88 -2.59 -7.07
CA LEU A 14 56.20 -2.82 -5.81
C LEU A 14 57.09 -2.39 -4.63
N ALA A 15 56.71 -1.36 -3.93
CA ALA A 15 57.22 -1.05 -2.60
C ALA A 15 56.34 -1.82 -1.56
N ALA A 16 57.02 -2.73 -0.82
CA ALA A 16 56.43 -3.42 0.29
C ALA A 16 56.22 -2.45 1.47
N CYS A 17 54.95 -2.09 1.78
CA CYS A 17 54.61 -1.44 3.05
C CYS A 17 54.21 -2.52 4.06
N GLY A 18 54.97 -2.53 5.20
CA GLY A 18 54.75 -3.43 6.28
C GLY A 18 53.39 -3.18 6.97
N SER A 19 52.80 -4.26 7.47
CA SER A 19 51.56 -4.26 8.21
C SER A 19 51.72 -3.54 9.54
N PRO A 20 50.73 -2.74 9.98
CA PRO A 20 50.73 -2.20 11.35
C PRO A 20 50.44 -3.31 12.38
N PRO A 21 50.88 -3.15 13.63
CA PRO A 21 50.71 -4.16 14.69
C PRO A 21 49.21 -4.31 15.04
N GLU A 22 48.80 -5.54 15.17
CA GLU A 22 47.49 -6.00 15.60
C GLU A 22 47.17 -5.43 17.00
N ALA A 23 46.14 -4.58 17.06
CA ALA A 23 45.62 -4.08 18.34
C ALA A 23 44.91 -5.25 19.05
N ALA A 24 45.41 -5.60 20.25
CA ALA A 24 44.82 -6.63 21.09
C ALA A 24 43.38 -6.28 21.45
N CYS A 25 42.46 -7.17 21.11
CA CYS A 25 41.06 -7.09 21.56
C CYS A 25 41.00 -7.19 23.09
N PRO A 26 40.18 -6.39 23.77
CA PRO A 26 39.97 -6.53 25.21
C PRO A 26 39.30 -7.88 25.50
N VAL A 27 39.91 -8.67 26.36
CA VAL A 27 39.37 -9.93 26.89
C VAL A 27 38.15 -9.60 27.75
N VAL A 28 36.97 -10.01 27.32
CA VAL A 28 35.75 -9.96 28.14
C VAL A 28 35.87 -11.04 29.21
N PRO A 29 35.78 -10.72 30.51
CA PRO A 29 35.82 -11.75 31.57
C PRO A 29 34.59 -12.67 31.46
N ALA A 30 34.82 -13.97 31.62
CA ALA A 30 33.77 -14.98 31.63
C ALA A 30 32.75 -14.69 32.75
N PRO A 31 31.46 -14.95 32.52
CA PRO A 31 30.45 -14.79 33.58
C PRO A 31 30.70 -15.75 34.74
N ALA A 32 30.52 -15.23 35.95
CA ALA A 32 30.67 -16.01 37.18
C ALA A 32 29.66 -17.20 37.19
N PRO A 33 30.04 -18.34 37.77
CA PRO A 33 29.15 -19.50 37.85
C PRO A 33 27.92 -19.18 38.71
N ALA A 34 26.76 -19.65 38.25
CA ALA A 34 25.48 -19.51 38.95
C ALA A 34 25.57 -20.16 40.38
N PRO A 35 24.96 -19.54 41.40
CA PRO A 35 24.89 -20.13 42.72
C PRO A 35 24.09 -21.43 42.72
N ALA A 36 24.55 -22.41 43.46
CA ALA A 36 23.90 -23.71 43.63
C ALA A 36 22.47 -23.56 44.19
N PRO A 37 21.54 -24.45 43.84
CA PRO A 37 20.17 -24.36 44.35
C PRO A 37 20.14 -24.62 45.86
N VAL A 38 19.63 -23.64 46.60
CA VAL A 38 19.33 -23.78 48.02
C VAL A 38 18.09 -24.65 48.18
N THR A 39 18.24 -25.82 48.71
CA THR A 39 17.13 -26.70 49.09
C THR A 39 16.41 -26.09 50.28
N VAL A 40 15.29 -25.44 50.08
CA VAL A 40 14.40 -25.01 51.15
C VAL A 40 13.51 -26.20 51.56
N ALA A 41 13.64 -26.67 52.75
CA ALA A 41 12.77 -27.68 53.33
C ALA A 41 11.34 -27.18 53.35
N ALA A 42 10.42 -27.93 52.75
CA ALA A 42 9.00 -27.64 52.75
C ALA A 42 8.44 -27.77 54.17
N ALA A 43 8.14 -26.65 54.78
CA ALA A 43 7.22 -26.61 55.94
C ALA A 43 5.79 -26.70 55.41
N SER A 44 5.12 -27.82 55.66
CA SER A 44 3.69 -28.01 55.39
C SER A 44 2.87 -27.13 56.32
N SER A 45 2.49 -25.97 55.82
CA SER A 45 1.44 -25.13 56.40
C SER A 45 0.13 -25.44 55.69
N SER A 46 -0.78 -26.08 56.46
CA SER A 46 -2.18 -26.27 56.09
C SER A 46 -2.87 -24.90 56.05
N ALA A 47 -2.90 -24.32 54.85
CA ALA A 47 -3.73 -23.13 54.61
C ALA A 47 -5.15 -23.54 54.32
N ALA A 48 -6.10 -23.03 55.09
CA ALA A 48 -7.54 -23.15 54.83
C ALA A 48 -7.87 -22.59 53.44
N PRO A 49 -8.90 -23.12 52.73
CA PRO A 49 -9.28 -22.65 51.42
C PRO A 49 -9.74 -21.18 51.49
N VAL A 50 -8.95 -20.29 50.88
CA VAL A 50 -9.38 -18.90 50.63
C VAL A 50 -10.56 -18.97 49.61
N SER A 51 -11.80 -18.73 50.07
CA SER A 51 -12.92 -18.57 49.19
C SER A 51 -12.71 -17.32 48.35
N THR A 52 -12.45 -17.53 47.03
CA THR A 52 -12.46 -16.45 46.04
C THR A 52 -13.85 -15.80 46.07
N PRO A 53 -13.95 -14.46 46.20
CA PRO A 53 -15.26 -13.80 46.09
C PRO A 53 -15.90 -14.15 44.73
N PRO A 54 -17.21 -14.34 44.65
CA PRO A 54 -17.90 -14.59 43.40
C PRO A 54 -17.58 -13.44 42.43
N ALA A 55 -17.18 -13.78 41.21
CA ALA A 55 -16.93 -12.80 40.17
C ALA A 55 -18.14 -11.87 40.03
N ALA A 56 -17.89 -10.57 40.06
CA ALA A 56 -18.95 -9.58 39.86
C ALA A 56 -19.68 -9.92 38.53
N PRO A 57 -21.04 -9.83 38.51
CA PRO A 57 -21.77 -10.08 37.28
C PRO A 57 -21.26 -9.17 36.17
N PRO A 58 -21.14 -9.68 34.93
CA PRO A 58 -20.63 -8.86 33.80
C PRO A 58 -21.52 -7.62 33.69
N ALA A 59 -20.89 -6.46 33.51
CA ALA A 59 -21.59 -5.21 33.27
C ALA A 59 -22.59 -5.39 32.11
N PRO A 60 -23.83 -4.82 32.20
CA PRO A 60 -24.80 -4.96 31.13
C PRO A 60 -24.20 -4.48 29.81
N ALA A 61 -24.27 -5.33 28.79
CA ALA A 61 -23.73 -5.01 27.48
C ALA A 61 -24.41 -3.76 26.90
N THR A 62 -23.64 -2.80 26.42
CA THR A 62 -24.19 -1.62 25.72
C THR A 62 -25.05 -2.10 24.54
N PRO A 63 -26.29 -1.60 24.39
CA PRO A 63 -27.18 -2.05 23.34
C PRO A 63 -26.63 -1.70 21.95
N ASP A 64 -26.97 -2.55 20.97
CA ASP A 64 -26.61 -2.30 19.57
C ASP A 64 -27.35 -1.06 19.07
N VAL A 65 -26.64 -0.14 18.45
CA VAL A 65 -27.20 1.09 17.87
C VAL A 65 -27.64 0.84 16.43
N ILE A 66 -26.81 0.16 15.65
CA ILE A 66 -27.10 -0.20 14.25
C ILE A 66 -26.67 -1.64 14.00
N ILE A 67 -27.49 -2.37 13.26
CA ILE A 67 -27.18 -3.69 12.72
C ILE A 67 -26.75 -3.52 11.25
N VAL A 68 -25.61 -4.07 10.90
CA VAL A 68 -25.02 -4.01 9.56
C VAL A 68 -25.02 -5.43 8.97
N SER A 69 -25.85 -5.67 7.96
CA SER A 69 -25.87 -6.93 7.21
C SER A 69 -25.06 -6.77 5.94
N VAL A 70 -24.03 -7.59 5.75
CA VAL A 70 -23.11 -7.52 4.60
C VAL A 70 -23.18 -8.83 3.82
N THR A 71 -23.56 -8.76 2.56
CA THR A 71 -23.72 -9.93 1.68
C THR A 71 -22.70 -9.93 0.56
N ASN A 72 -21.95 -11.02 0.43
CA ASN A 72 -21.17 -11.34 -0.74
C ASN A 72 -22.07 -12.04 -1.76
N SER A 73 -22.59 -11.32 -2.74
CA SER A 73 -23.43 -11.90 -3.79
C SER A 73 -22.66 -12.58 -4.93
N ALA A 74 -21.31 -12.53 -4.89
CA ALA A 74 -20.47 -13.20 -5.88
C ALA A 74 -20.37 -14.72 -5.63
N SER A 75 -20.04 -15.47 -6.67
CA SER A 75 -19.85 -16.93 -6.64
C SER A 75 -18.48 -17.37 -6.11
N PHE A 76 -17.67 -16.44 -5.58
CA PHE A 76 -16.33 -16.71 -5.04
C PHE A 76 -16.15 -16.10 -3.65
N ALA A 77 -15.20 -16.66 -2.90
CA ALA A 77 -14.84 -16.17 -1.57
C ALA A 77 -14.00 -14.87 -1.65
N ARG A 78 -14.10 -14.03 -0.63
CA ARG A 78 -13.35 -12.79 -0.47
C ARG A 78 -12.71 -12.76 0.91
N THR A 79 -11.44 -12.40 0.97
CA THR A 79 -10.70 -12.23 2.22
C THR A 79 -10.34 -10.77 2.41
N LYS A 80 -10.34 -10.31 3.65
CA LYS A 80 -10.04 -8.91 4.03
C LYS A 80 -10.81 -7.88 3.18
N GLU A 81 -12.08 -8.16 2.87
CA GLU A 81 -12.90 -7.23 2.09
C GLU A 81 -13.30 -6.04 2.96
N SER A 82 -13.02 -4.83 2.49
CA SER A 82 -13.32 -3.60 3.22
C SER A 82 -14.78 -3.20 3.11
N ILE A 83 -15.42 -2.96 4.24
CA ILE A 83 -16.75 -2.39 4.38
C ILE A 83 -16.59 -0.94 4.82
N THR A 84 -17.15 -0.01 4.05
CA THR A 84 -17.12 1.41 4.35
C THR A 84 -18.53 1.89 4.59
N LEU A 85 -18.77 2.53 5.74
CA LEU A 85 -20.04 3.14 6.12
C LEU A 85 -19.83 4.63 6.30
N THR A 86 -20.64 5.45 5.66
CA THR A 86 -20.56 6.90 5.84
C THR A 86 -21.32 7.35 7.08
N GLU A 87 -20.82 8.38 7.74
CA GLU A 87 -21.52 8.99 8.87
C GLU A 87 -22.94 9.41 8.50
N ALA A 88 -23.12 9.94 7.28
CA ALA A 88 -24.42 10.37 6.77
C ALA A 88 -25.44 9.22 6.66
N GLU A 89 -24.99 8.03 6.24
CA GLU A 89 -25.86 6.83 6.20
C GLU A 89 -26.24 6.37 7.62
N LEU A 90 -25.26 6.35 8.53
CA LEU A 90 -25.46 5.91 9.90
C LEU A 90 -26.39 6.86 10.68
N LYS A 91 -26.24 8.17 10.52
CA LYS A 91 -27.09 9.18 11.17
C LYS A 91 -28.55 9.18 10.71
N LYS A 92 -28.87 8.61 9.55
CA LYS A 92 -30.28 8.39 9.14
C LYS A 92 -31.01 7.42 10.07
N LEU A 93 -30.29 6.46 10.66
CA LEU A 93 -30.84 5.45 11.56
C LEU A 93 -30.61 5.79 13.03
N ALA A 94 -29.55 6.47 13.36
CA ALA A 94 -29.15 6.88 14.69
C ALA A 94 -28.60 8.32 14.65
N PRO A 95 -29.48 9.35 14.74
CA PRO A 95 -29.10 10.77 14.62
C PRO A 95 -28.06 11.24 15.63
N SER A 96 -28.03 10.64 16.82
CA SER A 96 -27.08 10.95 17.90
C SER A 96 -25.74 10.20 17.79
N LEU A 97 -25.54 9.37 16.75
CA LEU A 97 -24.33 8.59 16.58
C LEU A 97 -23.11 9.50 16.36
N GLU A 98 -22.04 9.23 17.10
CA GLU A 98 -20.74 9.85 16.94
C GLU A 98 -19.73 8.79 16.45
N LEU A 99 -19.16 8.94 15.25
CA LEU A 99 -18.17 7.98 14.73
C LEU A 99 -16.99 7.79 15.68
N LYS A 100 -16.53 8.86 16.34
CA LYS A 100 -15.43 8.84 17.31
C LYS A 100 -15.73 7.98 18.54
N LYS A 101 -17.00 7.64 18.76
CA LYS A 101 -17.48 6.79 19.87
C LYS A 101 -18.22 5.54 19.38
N THR A 102 -17.94 5.08 18.17
CA THR A 102 -18.62 3.91 17.59
C THR A 102 -17.65 2.76 17.46
N LEU A 103 -18.01 1.60 18.00
CA LEU A 103 -17.26 0.35 17.93
C LEU A 103 -18.00 -0.65 17.05
N VAL A 104 -17.26 -1.55 16.40
CA VAL A 104 -17.78 -2.61 15.56
C VAL A 104 -17.60 -3.96 16.25
N PHE A 105 -18.65 -4.77 16.23
CA PHE A 105 -18.65 -6.14 16.75
C PHE A 105 -19.19 -7.10 15.69
N ASP A 106 -18.73 -8.33 15.71
CA ASP A 106 -19.30 -9.39 14.89
C ASP A 106 -20.62 -9.97 15.49
N ALA A 107 -21.18 -10.97 14.84
CA ALA A 107 -22.40 -11.62 15.28
C ALA A 107 -22.28 -12.31 16.65
N THR A 108 -21.08 -12.73 17.05
CA THR A 108 -20.80 -13.35 18.35
C THR A 108 -20.62 -12.34 19.47
N GLY A 109 -20.46 -11.07 19.13
CA GLY A 109 -20.15 -9.99 20.06
C GLY A 109 -18.65 -9.76 20.27
N ALA A 110 -17.78 -10.39 19.46
CA ALA A 110 -16.36 -10.12 19.48
C ALA A 110 -16.06 -8.79 18.79
N PRO A 111 -15.12 -7.96 19.31
CA PRO A 111 -14.74 -6.71 18.68
C PRO A 111 -14.06 -6.93 17.34
N VAL A 112 -14.44 -6.13 16.34
CA VAL A 112 -13.84 -6.11 15.01
C VAL A 112 -12.95 -4.88 14.88
N LEU A 113 -11.72 -5.07 14.40
CA LEU A 113 -10.81 -3.97 14.11
C LEU A 113 -11.49 -3.01 13.14
N SER A 114 -11.55 -1.74 13.50
CA SER A 114 -12.19 -0.71 12.69
C SER A 114 -11.43 0.60 12.75
N GLN A 115 -11.55 1.37 11.70
CA GLN A 115 -10.89 2.67 11.52
C GLN A 115 -11.92 3.73 11.17
N ILE A 116 -11.71 4.96 11.63
CA ILE A 116 -12.41 6.13 11.12
C ILE A 116 -11.48 6.90 10.16
N ALA A 117 -12.03 7.39 9.07
CA ALA A 117 -11.30 8.10 8.04
C ALA A 117 -12.00 9.41 7.66
N ALA A 118 -11.22 10.41 7.27
CA ALA A 118 -11.73 11.66 6.73
C ALA A 118 -11.87 11.55 5.20
N ALA A 119 -12.93 12.09 4.65
CA ALA A 119 -13.15 12.13 3.20
C ALA A 119 -12.25 13.15 2.50
N SER A 120 -11.75 14.18 3.22
CA SER A 120 -10.86 15.21 2.69
C SER A 120 -9.90 15.73 3.76
N ALA A 121 -8.82 16.40 3.31
CA ALA A 121 -7.83 16.98 4.21
C ALA A 121 -8.45 18.03 5.15
N GLY A 122 -8.15 17.92 6.44
CA GLY A 122 -8.64 18.85 7.46
C GLY A 122 -10.12 18.69 7.82
N ALA A 123 -10.85 17.78 7.19
CA ALA A 123 -12.22 17.47 7.56
C ALA A 123 -12.28 16.53 8.77
N ASP A 124 -13.40 16.58 9.49
CA ASP A 124 -13.72 15.57 10.51
C ASP A 124 -13.87 14.19 9.85
N PRO A 125 -13.55 13.09 10.57
CA PRO A 125 -13.83 11.75 10.09
C PRO A 125 -15.29 11.56 9.74
N SER A 126 -15.54 11.06 8.53
CA SER A 126 -16.89 10.87 7.99
C SER A 126 -17.17 9.44 7.53
N GLU A 127 -16.18 8.56 7.63
CA GLU A 127 -16.27 7.16 7.26
C GLU A 127 -15.81 6.24 8.40
N LEU A 128 -16.55 5.13 8.59
CA LEU A 128 -16.17 4.00 9.41
C LEU A 128 -15.80 2.84 8.49
N VAL A 129 -14.58 2.32 8.64
CA VAL A 129 -14.03 1.24 7.81
C VAL A 129 -13.72 0.03 8.71
N PHE A 130 -14.10 -1.14 8.28
CA PHE A 130 -13.72 -2.42 8.88
C PHE A 130 -13.66 -3.51 7.80
N GLN A 131 -13.10 -4.66 8.12
CA GLN A 131 -12.93 -5.75 7.16
C GLN A 131 -13.60 -7.03 7.62
N GLY A 132 -13.94 -7.88 6.64
CA GLY A 132 -14.47 -9.21 6.87
C GLY A 132 -14.11 -10.17 5.75
N ASP A 133 -14.07 -11.46 6.09
CA ASP A 133 -13.94 -12.56 5.14
C ASP A 133 -15.34 -13.10 4.82
N PHE A 134 -15.59 -13.42 3.56
CA PHE A 134 -16.88 -13.91 3.10
C PHE A 134 -16.69 -15.10 2.15
N ILE A 135 -17.38 -16.18 2.38
CA ILE A 135 -17.53 -17.22 1.34
C ILE A 135 -18.55 -16.78 0.28
N ALA A 136 -18.64 -17.53 -0.81
CA ALA A 136 -19.61 -17.27 -1.89
C ALA A 136 -21.04 -17.28 -1.36
N GLY A 137 -21.83 -16.25 -1.68
CA GLY A 137 -23.23 -16.12 -1.30
C GLY A 137 -23.49 -15.82 0.19
N GLU A 138 -22.44 -15.62 0.99
CA GLU A 138 -22.58 -15.45 2.44
C GLU A 138 -23.11 -14.08 2.82
N THR A 139 -23.95 -14.04 3.85
CA THR A 139 -24.35 -12.82 4.58
C THR A 139 -23.83 -12.89 6.01
N LYS A 140 -23.05 -11.89 6.41
CA LYS A 140 -22.61 -11.69 7.80
C LYS A 140 -23.29 -10.48 8.43
N SER A 141 -23.55 -10.58 9.72
CA SER A 141 -24.09 -9.49 10.52
C SER A 141 -23.03 -8.92 11.43
N PHE A 142 -22.92 -7.60 11.42
CA PHE A 142 -22.10 -6.83 12.36
C PHE A 142 -22.98 -5.90 13.17
N ARG A 143 -22.48 -5.45 14.31
CA ARG A 143 -23.21 -4.60 15.25
C ARG A 143 -22.39 -3.38 15.59
N LEU A 144 -22.98 -2.22 15.47
CA LEU A 144 -22.37 -0.98 15.92
C LEU A 144 -22.88 -0.65 17.30
N ARG A 145 -21.98 -0.34 18.23
CA ARG A 145 -22.28 0.03 19.61
C ARG A 145 -21.58 1.33 19.97
N ALA A 146 -22.19 2.11 20.85
CA ALA A 146 -21.51 3.24 21.45
C ALA A 146 -20.42 2.75 22.42
N GLY A 147 -19.27 3.42 22.42
CA GLY A 147 -18.16 3.09 23.29
C GLY A 147 -16.92 3.95 23.00
N GLU A 148 -15.99 3.96 23.92
CA GLU A 148 -14.73 4.68 23.75
C GLU A 148 -13.79 3.92 22.81
N ARG A 149 -13.36 4.59 21.72
CA ARG A 149 -12.35 4.04 20.80
C ARG A 149 -10.96 4.25 21.38
N THR A 150 -10.21 3.19 21.48
CA THR A 150 -8.79 3.24 21.81
C THR A 150 -7.95 3.04 20.55
N LEU A 151 -6.77 3.62 20.52
CA LEU A 151 -5.82 3.34 19.43
C LEU A 151 -5.46 1.85 19.49
N PRO A 152 -5.51 1.15 18.35
CA PRO A 152 -5.08 -0.23 18.31
C PRO A 152 -3.56 -0.33 18.58
N PRO A 153 -3.08 -1.47 19.07
CA PRO A 153 -1.65 -1.68 19.24
C PRO A 153 -0.93 -1.60 17.88
N THR A 154 0.32 -1.18 17.86
CA THR A 154 1.12 -1.01 16.63
C THR A 154 1.10 -2.26 15.75
N ALA A 155 1.13 -3.45 16.35
CA ALA A 155 1.07 -4.73 15.62
C ALA A 155 -0.25 -4.97 14.85
N ALA A 156 -1.30 -4.21 15.14
CA ALA A 156 -2.58 -4.30 14.41
C ALA A 156 -2.61 -3.45 13.13
N TYR A 157 -1.61 -2.59 12.93
CA TYR A 157 -1.53 -1.79 11.73
C TYR A 157 -1.03 -2.64 10.56
N GLN A 158 -1.82 -2.66 9.49
CA GLN A 158 -1.53 -3.42 8.27
C GLN A 158 -1.30 -2.51 7.05
N VAL A 159 -1.40 -1.20 7.22
CA VAL A 159 -1.10 -0.18 6.21
C VAL A 159 -0.33 0.95 6.84
N TYR A 160 0.55 1.58 6.08
CA TYR A 160 1.31 2.74 6.51
C TYR A 160 1.78 3.55 5.32
N GLY A 161 1.89 4.86 5.49
CA GLY A 161 2.52 5.73 4.52
C GLY A 161 2.95 7.05 5.13
N ARG A 162 3.99 7.63 4.59
CA ARG A 162 4.52 8.91 5.04
C ARG A 162 5.33 9.66 3.99
N PHE A 163 5.47 10.93 4.20
CA PHE A 163 6.50 11.75 3.57
C PHE A 163 7.88 11.42 4.16
N VAL A 164 8.88 11.21 3.31
CA VAL A 164 10.21 10.71 3.65
C VAL A 164 11.24 11.81 3.36
N ARG A 165 11.40 12.72 4.32
CA ARG A 165 12.32 13.86 4.17
C ARG A 165 13.77 13.41 4.04
N GLU A 166 14.16 12.37 4.75
CA GLU A 166 15.52 11.81 4.74
C GLU A 166 15.90 11.17 3.40
N ARG A 167 14.94 10.95 2.50
CA ARG A 167 15.15 10.42 1.16
C ARG A 167 14.51 11.35 0.12
N HIS A 168 15.09 12.52 -0.05
CA HIS A 168 14.77 13.50 -1.10
C HIS A 168 13.28 13.86 -1.21
N ASP A 169 12.60 13.91 -0.06
CA ASP A 169 11.20 14.29 0.05
C ASP A 169 10.23 13.34 -0.66
N ASP A 170 10.59 12.05 -0.80
CA ASP A 170 9.71 11.03 -1.36
C ASP A 170 8.44 10.84 -0.53
N PHE A 171 7.41 10.24 -1.13
CA PHE A 171 6.29 9.66 -0.40
C PHE A 171 6.30 8.16 -0.58
N ALA A 172 6.39 7.41 0.53
CA ALA A 172 6.40 5.96 0.52
C ALA A 172 5.23 5.40 1.29
N TRP A 173 4.68 4.28 0.81
CA TRP A 173 3.54 3.63 1.43
C TRP A 173 3.51 2.12 1.17
N GLU A 174 2.83 1.42 2.06
CA GLU A 174 2.74 -0.03 2.04
C GLU A 174 1.46 -0.55 2.70
N ASN A 175 1.14 -1.79 2.39
CA ASN A 175 0.28 -2.62 3.20
C ASN A 175 0.99 -3.94 3.54
N ASP A 176 0.24 -4.93 4.02
CA ASP A 176 0.75 -6.26 4.35
C ASP A 176 1.21 -7.09 3.13
N LEU A 177 1.00 -6.63 1.90
CA LEU A 177 1.35 -7.36 0.66
C LEU A 177 2.33 -6.62 -0.25
N VAL A 178 2.25 -5.29 -0.33
CA VAL A 178 2.96 -4.47 -1.32
C VAL A 178 3.53 -3.21 -0.69
N ALA A 179 4.59 -2.66 -1.30
CA ALA A 179 5.15 -1.37 -0.94
C ALA A 179 5.47 -0.55 -2.20
N HIS A 180 5.38 0.77 -2.08
CA HIS A 180 5.49 1.70 -3.19
C HIS A 180 6.15 3.00 -2.76
N ARG A 181 6.62 3.76 -3.77
CA ARG A 181 7.19 5.09 -3.60
C ARG A 181 6.81 6.00 -4.76
N MET A 182 6.64 7.28 -4.49
CA MET A 182 6.65 8.35 -5.48
C MET A 182 7.72 9.36 -5.13
N TYR A 183 8.39 9.87 -6.16
CA TYR A 183 9.55 10.74 -6.03
C TYR A 183 9.18 12.16 -5.63
N GLY A 184 9.87 12.66 -4.60
CA GLY A 184 9.68 13.99 -4.06
C GLY A 184 10.42 15.09 -4.81
N PRO A 185 10.12 16.36 -4.48
CA PRO A 185 10.68 17.51 -5.19
C PRO A 185 12.19 17.65 -5.04
N ASP A 186 12.76 17.23 -3.91
CA ASP A 186 14.20 17.38 -3.67
C ASP A 186 15.03 16.43 -4.55
N LEU A 187 14.47 15.28 -4.97
CA LEU A 187 15.15 14.34 -5.87
C LEU A 187 15.48 14.96 -7.24
N GLU A 188 14.69 15.93 -7.71
CA GLU A 188 14.92 16.61 -8.97
C GLU A 188 16.26 17.38 -9.03
N THR A 189 16.78 17.77 -7.87
CA THR A 189 17.96 18.65 -7.74
C THR A 189 19.17 17.96 -7.13
N THR A 190 19.07 16.67 -6.81
CA THR A 190 20.19 15.95 -6.22
C THR A 190 21.39 15.92 -7.18
N LYS A 191 22.60 16.04 -6.61
CA LYS A 191 23.83 16.06 -7.42
C LYS A 191 24.23 14.69 -7.97
N LYS A 192 23.85 13.61 -7.25
CA LYS A 192 24.27 12.25 -7.60
C LYS A 192 23.41 11.66 -8.72
N GLU A 193 22.10 11.81 -8.61
CA GLU A 193 21.14 11.16 -9.50
C GLU A 193 19.85 11.98 -9.57
N PRO A 194 19.85 13.12 -10.31
CA PRO A 194 18.64 13.91 -10.44
C PRO A 194 17.59 13.15 -11.24
N LEU A 195 16.43 12.93 -10.65
CA LEU A 195 15.31 12.20 -11.25
C LEU A 195 14.04 13.02 -11.27
N VAL A 196 13.47 13.17 -12.47
CA VAL A 196 12.18 13.81 -12.70
C VAL A 196 11.23 12.76 -13.25
N SER A 197 10.35 12.26 -12.43
CA SER A 197 9.31 11.31 -12.81
C SER A 197 8.16 11.31 -11.82
N SER A 198 6.92 11.38 -12.33
CA SER A 198 5.70 11.09 -11.57
C SER A 198 5.24 9.63 -11.75
N GLY A 199 6.16 8.74 -12.06
CA GLY A 199 5.96 7.29 -12.08
C GLY A 199 5.79 6.71 -10.67
N ILE A 200 5.13 5.57 -10.57
CA ILE A 200 4.99 4.82 -9.31
C ILE A 200 6.09 3.77 -9.23
N ASP A 201 6.89 3.86 -8.20
CA ASP A 201 7.91 2.87 -7.88
C ASP A 201 7.32 1.72 -7.05
N VAL A 202 7.83 0.51 -7.25
CA VAL A 202 7.36 -0.72 -6.59
C VAL A 202 8.50 -1.37 -5.85
N TRP A 203 8.28 -1.67 -4.58
CA TRP A 203 9.24 -2.40 -3.78
C TRP A 203 8.79 -3.83 -3.56
N ALA A 204 9.68 -4.79 -3.79
CA ALA A 204 9.49 -6.21 -3.51
C ALA A 204 9.32 -6.43 -2.01
N LYS A 205 8.20 -7.02 -1.58
CA LYS A 205 7.89 -7.25 -0.18
C LYS A 205 7.48 -8.70 0.04
N ARG A 206 8.14 -9.38 1.00
CA ARG A 206 7.92 -10.80 1.29
C ARG A 206 7.17 -11.04 2.59
N VAL A 207 7.21 -10.10 3.52
CA VAL A 207 6.65 -10.27 4.86
C VAL A 207 5.49 -9.31 5.11
N PRO A 208 4.47 -9.70 5.93
CA PRO A 208 3.29 -8.86 6.14
C PRO A 208 3.53 -7.67 7.09
N ARG A 209 4.64 -7.63 7.82
CA ARG A 209 4.97 -6.50 8.70
C ARG A 209 5.29 -5.25 7.89
N LEU A 210 5.07 -4.09 8.48
CA LEU A 210 5.36 -2.80 7.85
C LEU A 210 6.88 -2.53 7.87
N LEU A 211 7.45 -2.19 6.70
CA LEU A 211 8.88 -2.14 6.45
C LEU A 211 9.41 -0.78 6.00
N VAL A 212 8.56 0.11 5.50
CA VAL A 212 8.99 1.39 4.92
C VAL A 212 9.96 2.15 5.82
N ASN A 213 9.68 2.23 7.12
CA ASN A 213 10.59 2.91 8.04
C ASN A 213 11.93 2.18 8.21
N GLU A 214 11.93 0.85 8.26
CA GLU A 214 13.14 0.05 8.44
C GLU A 214 14.03 0.16 7.20
N TRP A 215 13.46 0.05 6.00
CA TRP A 215 14.21 0.16 4.76
C TRP A 215 14.87 1.53 4.57
N TYR A 216 14.17 2.63 4.90
CA TYR A 216 14.76 3.96 4.82
C TYR A 216 15.81 4.26 5.90
N MET A 217 15.87 3.47 6.99
CA MET A 217 16.90 3.58 8.01
C MET A 217 18.20 2.88 7.62
N THR A 218 18.20 2.08 6.55
CA THR A 218 19.39 1.38 6.04
C THR A 218 19.80 2.00 4.70
N ASP A 219 21.11 2.06 4.44
CA ASP A 219 21.64 2.52 3.14
C ASP A 219 21.64 1.39 2.09
N ASP A 220 21.07 0.23 2.39
CA ASP A 220 21.18 -1.01 1.63
C ASP A 220 19.81 -1.64 1.27
N TYR A 221 18.82 -0.80 1.01
CA TYR A 221 17.48 -1.26 0.67
C TYR A 221 17.35 -1.83 -0.77
N HIS A 222 18.45 -1.93 -1.51
CA HIS A 222 18.54 -2.64 -2.79
C HIS A 222 19.03 -4.08 -2.64
N GLN A 223 19.29 -4.57 -1.41
CA GLN A 223 19.60 -5.97 -1.11
C GLN A 223 18.47 -6.63 -0.31
N ASP A 224 18.10 -7.85 -0.72
CA ASP A 224 17.13 -8.66 0.04
C ASP A 224 17.79 -9.30 1.26
N HIS A 225 17.45 -8.82 2.43
CA HIS A 225 17.84 -9.39 3.72
C HIS A 225 16.81 -10.38 4.30
N GLY A 226 15.90 -10.89 3.47
CA GLY A 226 14.85 -11.83 3.85
C GLY A 226 13.45 -11.21 3.86
N ASP A 227 13.34 -9.89 3.75
CA ASP A 227 12.08 -9.14 3.78
C ASP A 227 11.63 -8.64 2.40
N GLY A 228 12.53 -8.65 1.44
CA GLY A 228 12.43 -8.03 0.12
C GLY A 228 13.33 -6.81 0.01
N ALA A 229 13.22 -6.07 -1.09
CA ALA A 229 14.01 -4.87 -1.35
C ALA A 229 13.46 -4.06 -2.55
N ASP A 230 14.15 -2.99 -2.92
CA ASP A 230 13.89 -2.20 -4.11
C ASP A 230 14.65 -2.80 -5.31
N PHE A 231 13.93 -3.52 -6.18
CA PHE A 231 14.45 -4.17 -7.40
C PHE A 231 13.76 -3.67 -8.68
N TYR A 232 13.02 -2.54 -8.61
CA TYR A 232 12.26 -2.03 -9.72
C TYR A 232 12.81 -0.69 -10.21
N SER A 233 13.15 -0.59 -11.49
CA SER A 233 13.70 0.62 -12.08
C SER A 233 12.63 1.48 -12.73
N VAL A 234 12.31 2.63 -12.12
CA VAL A 234 11.37 3.59 -12.72
C VAL A 234 12.04 4.51 -13.73
N GLY A 235 13.19 5.07 -13.41
CA GLY A 235 13.86 6.05 -14.28
C GLY A 235 12.90 7.20 -14.66
N LYS A 236 12.82 7.51 -15.95
CA LYS A 236 11.92 8.54 -16.51
C LYS A 236 10.57 7.99 -16.98
N THR A 237 10.32 6.70 -16.76
CA THR A 237 9.10 6.02 -17.19
C THR A 237 7.90 6.36 -16.30
N ARG A 238 6.79 5.67 -16.55
CA ARG A 238 5.61 5.75 -15.68
C ARG A 238 5.67 4.78 -14.49
N GLY A 239 6.77 4.02 -14.36
CA GLY A 239 6.87 2.99 -13.35
C GLY A 239 5.75 1.98 -13.46
N CYS A 240 5.10 1.65 -12.37
CA CYS A 240 3.94 0.77 -12.33
C CYS A 240 2.66 1.59 -12.10
N GLY A 241 2.15 2.27 -13.15
CA GLY A 241 0.84 2.94 -13.11
C GLY A 241 0.83 4.46 -12.96
N GLY A 242 1.94 5.15 -13.17
CA GLY A 242 1.94 6.61 -13.28
C GLY A 242 1.15 7.09 -14.51
N ASP A 243 0.43 8.20 -14.38
CA ASP A 243 -0.38 8.77 -15.45
C ASP A 243 0.26 9.99 -16.13
N GLY A 244 -0.37 10.41 -17.20
CA GLY A 244 -0.06 11.58 -18.01
C GLY A 244 -1.11 11.76 -19.11
N PHE A 245 -0.89 12.68 -20.03
CA PHE A 245 -1.82 12.91 -21.15
C PHE A 245 -1.23 12.41 -22.47
N TRP A 246 -2.05 11.73 -23.26
CA TRP A 246 -1.72 11.27 -24.61
C TRP A 246 -2.29 12.24 -25.64
N VAL A 247 -1.46 13.16 -26.14
CA VAL A 247 -1.90 14.21 -27.04
C VAL A 247 -1.00 14.25 -28.27
N LYS A 248 -1.59 14.13 -29.48
CA LYS A 248 -0.85 14.14 -30.76
C LYS A 248 0.26 13.10 -30.78
N ASP A 249 -0.05 11.87 -30.35
CA ASP A 249 0.88 10.72 -30.28
C ASP A 249 2.12 10.98 -29.40
N LYS A 250 1.99 11.84 -28.40
CA LYS A 250 3.04 12.13 -27.42
C LYS A 250 2.48 12.02 -26.01
N LEU A 251 3.30 11.42 -25.14
CA LEU A 251 3.07 11.38 -23.72
C LEU A 251 3.56 12.68 -23.08
N SER A 252 2.67 13.38 -22.41
CA SER A 252 2.97 14.58 -21.61
C SER A 252 2.72 14.30 -20.14
N VAL A 253 3.72 14.47 -19.30
CA VAL A 253 3.71 14.10 -17.88
C VAL A 253 4.06 15.27 -16.99
N SER A 254 3.61 15.22 -15.73
CA SER A 254 4.04 16.14 -14.70
C SER A 254 5.49 15.87 -14.27
N ARG A 255 6.05 16.80 -13.52
CA ARG A 255 7.27 16.59 -12.71
C ARG A 255 6.91 15.82 -11.43
N ASN A 256 7.85 15.69 -10.50
CA ASN A 256 7.62 15.12 -9.18
C ASN A 256 6.52 15.90 -8.45
N PHE A 257 5.87 15.30 -7.46
CA PHE A 257 4.84 16.00 -6.69
C PHE A 257 5.44 17.18 -5.91
N THR A 258 4.63 18.18 -5.60
CA THR A 258 5.07 19.39 -4.88
C THR A 258 4.67 19.38 -3.41
N THR A 259 3.53 18.80 -3.09
CA THR A 259 3.03 18.69 -1.71
C THR A 259 2.33 17.36 -1.50
N SER A 260 2.32 16.88 -0.26
CA SER A 260 1.62 15.67 0.15
C SER A 260 0.75 15.92 1.38
N ARG A 261 -0.37 15.19 1.49
CA ARG A 261 -1.27 15.22 2.65
C ARG A 261 -1.72 13.82 2.98
N VAL A 262 -1.60 13.42 4.24
CA VAL A 262 -2.16 12.15 4.74
C VAL A 262 -3.54 12.43 5.32
N LEU A 263 -4.55 11.69 4.85
CA LEU A 263 -5.94 11.82 5.27
C LEU A 263 -6.34 10.72 6.25
N ALA A 264 -5.82 9.52 6.05
CA ALA A 264 -5.97 8.37 6.93
C ALA A 264 -4.72 7.51 6.88
N ASN A 265 -4.27 6.97 8.02
CA ASN A 265 -3.04 6.16 8.11
C ASN A 265 -3.24 5.00 9.08
N GLY A 266 -3.78 3.89 8.56
CA GLY A 266 -3.99 2.65 9.28
C GLY A 266 -5.10 2.69 10.34
N PRO A 267 -5.41 1.55 10.96
CA PRO A 267 -4.76 0.24 10.79
C PRO A 267 -5.17 -0.57 9.55
N ILE A 268 -6.25 -0.17 8.84
CA ILE A 268 -6.86 -0.94 7.75
C ILE A 268 -6.67 -0.24 6.40
N ARG A 269 -6.80 1.09 6.39
CA ARG A 269 -6.80 1.93 5.18
C ARG A 269 -5.84 3.08 5.32
N LEU A 270 -5.03 3.27 4.29
CA LEU A 270 -4.25 4.48 4.05
C LEU A 270 -4.94 5.31 2.98
N ILE A 271 -5.06 6.62 3.21
CA ILE A 271 -5.48 7.59 2.19
C ILE A 271 -4.51 8.77 2.25
N PHE A 272 -3.96 9.14 1.11
CA PHE A 272 -3.14 10.35 0.98
C PHE A 272 -3.36 11.03 -0.36
N GLU A 273 -2.93 12.29 -0.46
CA GLU A 273 -2.99 13.09 -1.67
C GLU A 273 -1.62 13.66 -1.98
N LEU A 274 -1.30 13.72 -3.28
CA LEU A 274 -0.13 14.38 -3.85
C LEU A 274 -0.59 15.43 -4.85
N ASP A 275 -0.08 16.66 -4.74
CA ASP A 275 -0.32 17.71 -5.72
C ASP A 275 0.84 17.82 -6.69
N TYR A 276 0.53 18.04 -7.95
CA TYR A 276 1.48 18.25 -9.04
C TYR A 276 1.35 19.64 -9.62
N ALA A 277 2.48 20.33 -9.76
CA ALA A 277 2.54 21.65 -10.36
C ALA A 277 2.01 21.65 -11.80
N PRO A 278 1.48 22.76 -12.28
CA PRO A 278 0.96 22.84 -13.64
C PRO A 278 2.01 22.54 -14.71
N TRP A 279 1.66 21.65 -15.67
CA TRP A 279 2.47 21.35 -16.85
C TRP A 279 1.67 21.50 -18.14
N ASP A 280 2.32 21.43 -19.30
CA ASP A 280 1.69 21.51 -20.61
C ASP A 280 1.27 20.11 -21.10
N ALA A 281 -0.02 19.90 -21.24
CA ALA A 281 -0.62 18.71 -21.85
C ALA A 281 -0.98 18.98 -23.32
N GLY A 282 0.06 19.15 -24.16
CA GLY A 282 -0.11 19.37 -25.60
C GLY A 282 -0.82 20.67 -25.99
N GLY A 283 -0.49 21.77 -25.32
CA GLY A 283 -1.07 23.09 -25.48
C GLY A 283 -2.21 23.40 -24.48
N THR A 284 -2.46 22.52 -23.53
CA THR A 284 -3.39 22.75 -22.42
C THR A 284 -2.64 22.70 -21.10
N LYS A 285 -2.62 23.81 -20.36
CA LYS A 285 -2.00 23.85 -19.04
C LYS A 285 -2.91 23.12 -18.05
N VAL A 286 -2.39 22.11 -17.37
CA VAL A 286 -3.11 21.29 -16.39
C VAL A 286 -2.30 21.12 -15.13
N SER A 287 -2.96 20.99 -13.99
CA SER A 287 -2.40 20.52 -12.73
C SER A 287 -3.19 19.32 -12.26
N GLU A 288 -2.64 18.57 -11.30
CA GLU A 288 -3.25 17.36 -10.79
C GLU A 288 -3.21 17.34 -9.26
N THR A 289 -4.28 16.84 -8.65
CA THR A 289 -4.27 16.26 -7.31
C THR A 289 -4.57 14.78 -7.45
N LYS A 290 -3.60 13.95 -7.09
CA LYS A 290 -3.70 12.50 -7.11
C LYS A 290 -4.00 11.99 -5.70
N ARG A 291 -5.16 11.35 -5.52
CA ARG A 291 -5.52 10.64 -4.30
C ARG A 291 -5.23 9.16 -4.46
N VAL A 292 -4.52 8.61 -3.48
CA VAL A 292 -4.21 7.18 -3.40
C VAL A 292 -4.91 6.60 -2.16
N THR A 293 -5.61 5.49 -2.35
CA THR A 293 -6.17 4.69 -1.27
C THR A 293 -5.61 3.28 -1.36
N LEU A 294 -5.03 2.79 -0.27
CA LEU A 294 -4.55 1.42 -0.14
C LEU A 294 -5.16 0.78 1.12
N ASP A 295 -5.85 -0.34 0.94
CA ASP A 295 -6.40 -1.14 2.03
C ASP A 295 -5.47 -2.32 2.37
N ALA A 296 -5.58 -2.86 3.55
CA ALA A 296 -4.93 -4.12 3.93
C ALA A 296 -5.49 -5.29 3.09
N GLY A 297 -4.63 -6.25 2.74
CA GLY A 297 -5.01 -7.48 2.06
C GLY A 297 -5.29 -7.35 0.57
N THR A 298 -4.91 -6.26 -0.09
CA THR A 298 -5.03 -6.09 -1.53
C THR A 298 -3.69 -5.79 -2.19
N PHE A 299 -3.50 -6.26 -3.42
CA PHE A 299 -2.38 -5.87 -4.28
C PHE A 299 -2.59 -4.51 -4.97
N PHE A 300 -3.81 -3.96 -4.92
CA PHE A 300 -4.23 -2.84 -5.76
C PHE A 300 -4.44 -1.57 -4.97
N ASN A 301 -3.78 -0.50 -5.41
CA ASN A 301 -4.07 0.87 -5.02
C ASN A 301 -5.25 1.40 -5.84
N ARG A 302 -6.21 2.07 -5.22
CA ARG A 302 -7.18 2.91 -5.92
C ARG A 302 -6.58 4.29 -6.11
N ILE A 303 -6.47 4.72 -7.36
CA ILE A 303 -5.98 6.05 -7.73
C ILE A 303 -7.18 6.87 -8.22
N GLU A 304 -7.24 8.12 -7.78
CA GLU A 304 -8.23 9.11 -8.20
C GLU A 304 -7.50 10.40 -8.56
N SER A 305 -7.30 10.63 -9.88
CA SER A 305 -6.58 11.80 -10.41
C SER A 305 -7.57 12.90 -10.79
N SER A 306 -7.52 14.01 -10.05
CA SER A 306 -8.31 15.23 -10.31
C SER A 306 -7.49 16.21 -11.11
N PHE A 307 -7.88 16.46 -12.36
CA PHE A 307 -7.18 17.38 -13.24
C PHE A 307 -7.88 18.73 -13.34
N SER A 308 -7.10 19.82 -13.41
CA SER A 308 -7.65 21.18 -13.61
C SER A 308 -8.14 21.47 -15.03
N ALA A 309 -8.12 20.48 -15.93
CA ALA A 309 -8.57 20.61 -17.31
C ALA A 309 -10.07 20.89 -17.40
N LYS A 310 -10.46 21.90 -18.20
CA LYS A 310 -11.86 22.26 -18.44
C LYS A 310 -12.53 21.48 -19.58
N LYS A 311 -11.79 20.58 -20.22
CA LYS A 311 -12.25 19.71 -21.31
C LYS A 311 -11.75 18.29 -21.08
N SER A 312 -12.45 17.32 -21.66
CA SER A 312 -11.99 15.93 -21.70
C SER A 312 -10.67 15.82 -22.45
N LEU A 313 -9.73 15.07 -21.88
CA LEU A 313 -8.42 14.81 -22.46
C LEU A 313 -8.11 13.31 -22.39
N PRO A 314 -7.41 12.76 -23.40
CA PRO A 314 -6.91 11.38 -23.31
C PRO A 314 -5.85 11.28 -22.20
N VAL A 315 -6.08 10.43 -21.21
CA VAL A 315 -5.13 10.12 -20.15
C VAL A 315 -4.49 8.78 -20.43
N ALA A 316 -3.17 8.75 -20.47
CA ALA A 316 -2.36 7.55 -20.56
C ALA A 316 -1.88 7.16 -19.16
N ILE A 317 -2.19 5.96 -18.75
CA ILE A 317 -1.65 5.33 -17.56
C ILE A 317 -0.60 4.32 -18.03
N GLY A 318 0.62 4.35 -17.49
CA GLY A 318 1.73 3.61 -18.07
C GLY A 318 2.39 2.62 -17.13
N ILE A 319 2.99 1.59 -17.72
CA ILE A 319 3.92 0.67 -17.08
C ILE A 319 5.25 0.74 -17.82
N ALA A 320 6.36 0.77 -17.08
CA ALA A 320 7.71 0.81 -17.63
C ALA A 320 7.95 -0.37 -18.56
N LYS A 321 8.75 -0.16 -19.60
CA LYS A 321 9.27 -1.22 -20.49
C LYS A 321 10.65 -1.62 -20.03
N HIS A 322 10.76 -2.78 -19.41
CA HIS A 322 12.05 -3.38 -19.08
C HIS A 322 12.40 -4.53 -20.03
N ALA A 323 13.68 -4.88 -20.09
CA ALA A 323 14.12 -6.01 -20.91
C ALA A 323 13.51 -7.31 -20.39
N GLY A 324 12.92 -8.08 -21.30
CA GLY A 324 12.25 -9.34 -20.96
C GLY A 324 10.81 -9.20 -20.45
N ALA A 325 10.27 -7.98 -20.42
CA ALA A 325 8.88 -7.73 -20.04
C ALA A 325 7.91 -8.35 -21.05
N ALA A 326 6.88 -9.04 -20.57
CA ALA A 326 5.76 -9.55 -21.33
C ALA A 326 4.50 -8.77 -20.96
N GLU A 327 3.98 -7.97 -21.92
CA GLU A 327 2.74 -7.24 -21.70
C GLU A 327 1.53 -7.99 -22.27
N ALA A 328 0.37 -7.74 -21.69
CA ALA A 328 -0.91 -8.21 -22.21
C ALA A 328 -2.04 -7.25 -21.82
N VAL A 329 -2.96 -7.06 -22.76
CA VAL A 329 -4.22 -6.32 -22.55
C VAL A 329 -5.38 -7.31 -22.49
N ASP A 330 -6.24 -7.13 -21.51
CA ASP A 330 -7.49 -7.85 -21.40
C ASP A 330 -8.66 -6.87 -21.52
N ALA A 331 -9.38 -6.95 -22.65
CA ALA A 331 -10.52 -6.07 -22.92
C ALA A 331 -11.71 -6.36 -22.01
N ALA A 332 -11.87 -7.60 -21.52
CA ALA A 332 -12.99 -7.99 -20.66
C ALA A 332 -12.89 -7.34 -19.27
N THR A 333 -11.67 -7.23 -18.73
CA THR A 333 -11.40 -6.57 -17.45
C THR A 333 -10.91 -5.13 -17.60
N ALA A 334 -10.90 -4.59 -18.85
CA ALA A 334 -10.33 -3.28 -19.16
C ALA A 334 -8.98 -3.07 -18.45
N SER A 335 -8.05 -4.01 -18.61
CA SER A 335 -6.74 -4.00 -17.94
C SER A 335 -5.56 -4.11 -18.89
N LEU A 336 -4.45 -3.51 -18.49
CA LEU A 336 -3.10 -3.72 -19.04
C LEU A 336 -2.24 -4.30 -17.94
N ARG A 337 -1.55 -5.41 -18.21
CA ARG A 337 -0.62 -6.03 -17.28
C ARG A 337 0.74 -6.29 -17.91
N VAL A 338 1.74 -6.31 -17.07
CA VAL A 338 3.12 -6.69 -17.40
C VAL A 338 3.60 -7.72 -16.40
N TRP A 339 4.35 -8.72 -16.89
CA TRP A 339 5.14 -9.63 -16.10
C TRP A 339 6.58 -9.54 -16.57
N GLU A 340 7.52 -9.24 -15.68
CA GLU A 340 8.87 -8.89 -16.05
C GLU A 340 9.91 -9.38 -15.04
N PRO A 341 11.16 -9.66 -15.48
CA PRO A 341 12.27 -9.94 -14.57
C PRO A 341 12.53 -8.73 -13.66
N ALA A 342 12.73 -9.00 -12.36
CA ALA A 342 13.26 -8.02 -11.41
C ALA A 342 14.74 -7.76 -11.65
N ASP A 343 15.23 -6.59 -11.30
CA ASP A 343 16.65 -6.26 -11.34
C ASP A 343 17.49 -7.26 -10.52
N HIS A 344 18.75 -7.38 -10.83
CA HIS A 344 19.69 -8.27 -10.17
C HIS A 344 19.30 -9.77 -10.19
N LYS A 345 18.38 -10.19 -11.06
CA LYS A 345 17.81 -11.57 -11.14
C LYS A 345 17.06 -11.98 -9.88
N GLU A 346 16.43 -11.03 -9.21
CA GLU A 346 15.70 -11.22 -7.97
C GLU A 346 14.23 -11.64 -8.19
N GLY A 347 13.98 -12.50 -9.14
CA GLY A 347 12.66 -13.04 -9.48
C GLY A 347 11.96 -12.22 -10.54
N ASN A 348 10.63 -12.11 -10.43
CA ASN A 348 9.79 -11.40 -11.40
C ASN A 348 8.78 -10.49 -10.70
N TYR A 349 8.50 -9.36 -11.33
CA TYR A 349 7.40 -8.47 -10.96
C TYR A 349 6.17 -8.66 -11.84
N GLY A 350 5.01 -8.54 -11.24
CA GLY A 350 3.77 -8.27 -11.95
C GLY A 350 3.34 -6.83 -11.68
N CYS A 351 3.10 -6.05 -12.73
CA CYS A 351 2.43 -4.75 -12.68
C CYS A 351 1.10 -4.81 -13.45
N ALA A 352 0.08 -4.09 -12.98
CA ALA A 352 -1.19 -4.00 -13.69
C ALA A 352 -1.87 -2.64 -13.50
N ILE A 353 -2.57 -2.22 -14.54
CA ILE A 353 -3.53 -1.13 -14.55
C ILE A 353 -4.90 -1.74 -14.82
N VAL A 354 -5.90 -1.43 -14.00
CA VAL A 354 -7.28 -1.88 -14.16
C VAL A 354 -8.18 -0.64 -14.13
N LEU A 355 -9.03 -0.48 -15.14
CA LEU A 355 -10.05 0.56 -15.14
C LEU A 355 -11.32 0.07 -14.42
N PRO A 356 -12.16 0.96 -13.88
CA PRO A 356 -13.44 0.57 -13.31
C PRO A 356 -14.32 -0.22 -14.28
N PRO A 357 -15.15 -1.16 -13.81
CA PRO A 357 -16.08 -1.90 -14.66
C PRO A 357 -16.92 -0.98 -15.55
N GLY A 358 -17.04 -1.34 -16.83
CA GLY A 358 -17.74 -0.53 -17.84
C GLY A 358 -16.91 0.60 -18.45
N SER A 359 -15.66 0.78 -18.01
CA SER A 359 -14.70 1.67 -18.67
C SER A 359 -14.04 0.98 -19.86
N THR A 360 -13.45 1.79 -20.75
CA THR A 360 -12.66 1.31 -21.89
C THR A 360 -11.31 1.97 -21.90
N GLY A 361 -10.30 1.22 -22.34
CA GLY A 361 -8.96 1.71 -22.57
C GLY A 361 -8.42 1.19 -23.89
N THR A 362 -7.53 1.95 -24.51
CA THR A 362 -6.81 1.55 -25.72
C THR A 362 -5.32 1.45 -25.42
N GLN A 363 -4.71 0.41 -25.95
CA GLN A 363 -3.26 0.22 -25.82
C GLN A 363 -2.53 1.22 -26.73
N GLN A 364 -1.53 1.86 -26.17
CA GLN A 364 -0.54 2.67 -26.84
C GLN A 364 0.85 2.33 -26.27
N GLN A 365 1.91 2.91 -26.84
CA GLN A 365 3.25 2.72 -26.28
C GLN A 365 4.17 3.87 -26.70
N THR A 366 5.23 4.05 -25.90
CA THR A 366 6.43 4.81 -26.25
C THR A 366 7.61 3.86 -26.28
N ASP A 367 8.82 4.37 -26.50
CA ASP A 367 10.04 3.54 -26.41
C ASP A 367 10.20 2.95 -25.01
N ASP A 368 9.78 3.70 -23.97
CA ASP A 368 10.04 3.38 -22.57
C ASP A 368 8.78 2.94 -21.79
N ASN A 369 7.57 2.97 -22.38
CA ASN A 369 6.34 2.67 -21.65
C ASN A 369 5.33 1.88 -22.49
N TYR A 370 4.67 0.91 -21.86
CA TYR A 370 3.36 0.42 -22.25
C TYR A 370 2.29 1.34 -21.68
N LEU A 371 1.32 1.77 -22.48
CA LEU A 371 0.32 2.74 -22.09
C LEU A 371 -1.10 2.19 -22.25
N PHE A 372 -1.94 2.47 -21.28
CA PHE A 372 -3.38 2.22 -21.34
C PHE A 372 -4.11 3.55 -21.32
N VAL A 373 -4.68 3.95 -22.49
CA VAL A 373 -5.24 5.29 -22.69
C VAL A 373 -6.74 5.24 -22.52
N THR A 374 -7.24 6.09 -21.64
CA THR A 374 -8.68 6.33 -21.41
C THR A 374 -8.97 7.83 -21.49
N THR A 375 -10.18 8.27 -21.17
CA THR A 375 -10.57 9.68 -21.29
C THR A 375 -10.98 10.22 -19.93
N SER A 376 -10.36 11.35 -19.51
CA SER A 376 -10.80 12.11 -18.35
C SER A 376 -12.07 12.90 -18.66
N LYS A 377 -12.88 13.16 -17.63
CA LYS A 377 -14.01 14.08 -17.70
C LYS A 377 -13.73 15.32 -16.87
N PRO A 378 -14.11 16.52 -17.34
CA PRO A 378 -13.96 17.73 -16.58
C PRO A 378 -14.68 17.63 -15.23
N SER A 379 -14.03 18.11 -14.16
CA SER A 379 -14.59 18.16 -12.81
C SER A 379 -14.93 16.81 -12.15
N GLU A 380 -14.58 15.69 -12.80
CA GLU A 380 -14.70 14.35 -12.22
C GLU A 380 -13.29 13.76 -12.04
N PRO A 381 -12.94 13.16 -10.87
CA PRO A 381 -11.71 12.42 -10.75
C PRO A 381 -11.67 11.23 -11.70
N LEU A 382 -10.58 11.05 -12.43
CA LEU A 382 -10.32 9.82 -13.16
C LEU A 382 -9.93 8.74 -12.13
N ARG A 383 -10.76 7.71 -12.02
CA ARG A 383 -10.49 6.54 -11.17
C ARG A 383 -9.86 5.42 -11.98
N TYR A 384 -8.80 4.85 -11.45
CA TYR A 384 -8.20 3.61 -11.93
C TYR A 384 -7.51 2.88 -10.78
N TYR A 385 -7.07 1.66 -11.03
CA TYR A 385 -6.41 0.84 -10.03
C TYR A 385 -5.03 0.42 -10.54
N VAL A 386 -4.07 0.40 -9.63
CA VAL A 386 -2.70 -0.01 -9.90
C VAL A 386 -2.33 -1.12 -8.96
N GLY A 387 -1.97 -2.26 -9.51
CA GLY A 387 -1.55 -3.43 -8.76
C GLY A 387 -0.11 -3.79 -9.02
N SER A 388 0.55 -4.34 -7.99
CA SER A 388 1.88 -4.91 -8.12
C SER A 388 2.01 -6.20 -7.31
N THR A 389 2.94 -7.06 -7.73
CA THR A 389 3.29 -8.29 -7.03
C THR A 389 4.73 -8.68 -7.33
N TRP A 390 5.33 -9.49 -6.45
CA TRP A 390 6.64 -10.09 -6.63
C TRP A 390 6.53 -11.61 -6.42
N ASP A 391 7.09 -12.40 -7.35
CA ASP A 391 6.91 -13.87 -7.31
C ASP A 391 7.52 -14.52 -6.08
N ARG A 392 8.66 -13.98 -5.57
CA ARG A 392 9.33 -14.51 -4.37
C ARG A 392 8.61 -14.17 -3.06
N ALA A 393 7.57 -13.32 -3.11
CA ALA A 393 6.64 -13.13 -1.99
C ALA A 393 5.74 -14.36 -1.77
N GLY A 394 5.63 -15.26 -2.77
CA GLY A 394 4.90 -16.51 -2.67
C GLY A 394 3.38 -16.41 -2.85
N HIS A 395 2.82 -15.21 -2.97
CA HIS A 395 1.37 -15.03 -3.15
C HIS A 395 0.94 -15.19 -4.61
N VAL A 396 1.73 -14.68 -5.55
CA VAL A 396 1.52 -14.74 -7.01
C VAL A 396 2.85 -15.09 -7.64
N THR A 397 2.98 -16.30 -8.17
CA THR A 397 4.29 -16.85 -8.56
C THR A 397 4.47 -17.02 -10.06
N SER A 398 3.49 -16.61 -10.87
CA SER A 398 3.57 -16.66 -12.33
C SER A 398 2.71 -15.59 -13.00
N ALA A 399 2.95 -15.36 -14.29
CA ALA A 399 2.17 -14.45 -15.13
C ALA A 399 0.69 -14.84 -15.21
N GLU A 400 0.39 -16.15 -15.24
CA GLU A 400 -0.97 -16.69 -15.25
C GLU A 400 -1.67 -16.43 -13.91
N ALA A 401 -0.98 -16.70 -12.79
CA ALA A 401 -1.50 -16.40 -11.46
C ALA A 401 -1.77 -14.90 -11.27
N TRP A 402 -0.92 -14.02 -11.87
CA TRP A 402 -1.16 -12.59 -11.89
C TRP A 402 -2.39 -12.21 -12.69
N ALA A 403 -2.57 -12.79 -13.87
CA ALA A 403 -3.79 -12.60 -14.66
C ALA A 403 -5.05 -13.02 -13.90
N GLU A 404 -5.03 -14.16 -13.20
CA GLU A 404 -6.15 -14.58 -12.35
C GLU A 404 -6.41 -13.63 -11.17
N ALA A 405 -5.37 -13.10 -10.54
CA ALA A 405 -5.51 -12.12 -9.47
C ALA A 405 -6.20 -10.83 -9.96
N ILE A 406 -5.86 -10.37 -11.18
CA ILE A 406 -6.49 -9.22 -11.83
C ILE A 406 -7.97 -9.52 -12.13
N GLN A 407 -8.29 -10.69 -12.70
CA GLN A 407 -9.67 -11.10 -12.98
C GLN A 407 -10.52 -11.19 -11.71
N LYS A 408 -9.97 -11.74 -10.62
CA LYS A 408 -10.63 -11.77 -9.30
C LYS A 408 -10.85 -10.36 -8.75
N PHE A 409 -9.89 -9.47 -8.94
CA PHE A 409 -10.02 -8.06 -8.51
C PHE A 409 -11.12 -7.35 -9.31
N ASP A 410 -11.12 -7.45 -10.64
CA ASP A 410 -12.18 -6.89 -11.48
C ASP A 410 -13.57 -7.43 -11.11
N ALA A 411 -13.69 -8.74 -10.91
CA ALA A 411 -14.93 -9.38 -10.46
C ALA A 411 -15.42 -8.84 -9.10
N ARG A 412 -14.50 -8.49 -8.17
CA ARG A 412 -14.85 -7.80 -6.92
C ARG A 412 -15.40 -6.40 -7.17
N LEU A 413 -14.80 -5.64 -8.09
CA LEU A 413 -15.28 -4.31 -8.47
C LEU A 413 -16.65 -4.37 -9.15
N ALA A 414 -16.87 -5.36 -10.03
CA ALA A 414 -18.14 -5.54 -10.75
C ALA A 414 -19.29 -6.01 -9.84
N ALA A 415 -18.99 -6.71 -8.76
CA ALA A 415 -19.97 -7.22 -7.81
C ALA A 415 -19.63 -6.78 -6.37
N PRO A 416 -19.77 -5.50 -6.01
CA PRO A 416 -19.44 -5.02 -4.66
C PRO A 416 -20.29 -5.72 -3.59
N LEU A 417 -19.80 -5.73 -2.35
CA LEU A 417 -20.58 -6.22 -1.22
C LEU A 417 -21.88 -5.42 -1.09
N LYS A 418 -22.99 -6.11 -0.85
CA LYS A 418 -24.27 -5.47 -0.55
C LYS A 418 -24.37 -5.21 0.94
N VAL A 419 -24.49 -3.95 1.33
CA VAL A 419 -24.61 -3.53 2.71
C VAL A 419 -26.03 -3.07 2.97
N ALA A 420 -26.67 -3.65 3.99
CA ALA A 420 -27.96 -3.22 4.48
C ALA A 420 -27.84 -2.81 5.95
N LEU A 421 -28.43 -1.67 6.30
CA LEU A 421 -28.40 -1.10 7.64
C LEU A 421 -29.80 -1.14 8.26
N ALA A 422 -29.90 -1.51 9.53
CA ALA A 422 -31.14 -1.46 10.32
C ALA A 422 -30.87 -0.83 11.68
N ALA A 423 -31.87 -0.12 12.24
CA ALA A 423 -31.80 0.41 13.59
C ALA A 423 -31.74 -0.74 14.59
N GLY A 424 -30.77 -0.68 15.50
CA GLY A 424 -30.68 -1.60 16.64
C GLY A 424 -31.50 -1.13 17.82
N PRO A 425 -31.62 -1.97 18.90
CA PRO A 425 -32.39 -1.62 20.09
C PRO A 425 -31.94 -0.34 20.80
N GLY A 426 -30.70 0.07 20.61
CA GLY A 426 -30.10 1.29 21.19
C GLY A 426 -30.12 2.52 20.30
N ALA A 427 -30.83 2.52 19.18
CA ALA A 427 -30.86 3.62 18.22
C ALA A 427 -31.72 4.83 18.64
N ARG A 428 -32.36 4.80 19.79
CA ARG A 428 -33.28 5.85 20.29
C ARG A 428 -32.50 6.98 20.97
#